data_526708335554a8b60a146ec283aefd58
#
_entry.id   526708335554a8b60a146ec283aefd58
#
_cell.length_a   1.000
_cell.length_b   1.000
_cell.length_c   1.000
_cell.angle_alpha   90.00
_cell.angle_beta   90.00
_cell.angle_gamma   90.00
#
_symmetry.space_group_name_H-M   'P 1'
#
loop_
_entity.id
_entity.type
_entity.pdbx_description
1 polymer ?
#
loop_
_entity_poly.entity_id
_entity_poly.type
_entity_poly.pdbx_seq_one_letter_code
_entity_poly.pdbx_strand_id
1 'polypeptide(L)'
;MDDKKLLFIVNPRAGKTKSLAPLFDAAAIYSEAGYLVSVRKTTHRGEATELAESLGPEFDVVVCHGGDGTLNETVNGVMRIPREYRPLVSYLPGGSTNDFAASLNISSDPAKAARSAMRLQPRELDVGKFGERNFVYVASFGAFTKTTYTVPQDIKNVFGHFAYMLDGVKNLDTLCPYRMKITADGEVFDGEYLFGAISNSTSIAGLMKLSPETVSFDDGEFELLLVPVPRTPAAMQALILALINKDYCNSDGLIFRHVRHVTAETAEDIPSTLDGEYDPGAPLVEIGIEENGLTMML
;
A
#
# COMPACT_ATOMS: atom_id res chain seq x y z
N MET A 1 0.47 -10.71 -37.06
CA MET A 1 0.03 -10.35 -35.70
C MET A 1 1.31 -10.20 -34.92
N ASP A 2 1.58 -9.03 -34.39
CA ASP A 2 2.74 -8.89 -33.52
C ASP A 2 2.48 -9.73 -32.26
N ASP A 3 3.49 -10.51 -31.85
CA ASP A 3 3.41 -11.35 -30.66
C ASP A 3 3.26 -10.44 -29.43
N LYS A 4 2.25 -10.71 -28.59
CA LYS A 4 2.09 -10.00 -27.31
C LYS A 4 3.29 -10.29 -26.42
N LYS A 5 3.87 -9.25 -25.83
CA LYS A 5 5.08 -9.35 -25.01
C LYS A 5 4.76 -9.17 -23.54
N LEU A 6 5.34 -10.01 -22.68
CA LEU A 6 5.19 -9.96 -21.25
C LEU A 6 6.55 -9.94 -20.56
N LEU A 7 6.79 -8.91 -19.74
CA LEU A 7 7.95 -8.80 -18.87
C LEU A 7 7.60 -9.38 -17.50
N PHE A 8 8.29 -10.43 -17.07
CA PHE A 8 8.09 -11.06 -15.78
C PHE A 8 9.23 -10.71 -14.83
N ILE A 9 9.00 -9.72 -13.95
CA ILE A 9 9.95 -9.28 -12.92
C ILE A 9 9.78 -10.17 -11.69
N VAL A 10 10.86 -10.84 -11.28
CA VAL A 10 10.84 -11.81 -10.18
C VAL A 10 11.81 -11.38 -9.09
N ASN A 11 11.30 -11.18 -7.87
CA ASN A 11 12.13 -11.04 -6.68
C ASN A 11 12.40 -12.43 -6.05
N PRO A 12 13.61 -13.00 -6.21
CA PRO A 12 13.91 -14.34 -5.70
C PRO A 12 14.03 -14.41 -4.17
N ARG A 13 14.06 -13.25 -3.50
CA ARG A 13 14.16 -13.14 -2.04
C ARG A 13 12.80 -12.95 -1.37
N ALA A 14 11.71 -12.84 -2.14
CA ALA A 14 10.38 -12.65 -1.60
C ALA A 14 9.89 -13.92 -0.90
N GLY A 15 9.29 -13.74 0.28
CA GLY A 15 8.63 -14.79 1.03
C GLY A 15 9.56 -15.83 1.66
N LYS A 16 8.94 -16.92 2.15
CA LYS A 16 9.62 -18.04 2.81
C LYS A 16 9.93 -19.21 1.87
N THR A 17 9.35 -19.21 0.68
CA THR A 17 9.44 -20.34 -0.27
C THR A 17 10.70 -20.22 -1.11
N LYS A 18 11.62 -21.18 -0.94
CA LYS A 18 12.87 -21.22 -1.70
C LYS A 18 12.71 -21.77 -3.13
N SER A 19 11.54 -22.29 -3.48
CA SER A 19 11.30 -22.90 -4.79
C SER A 19 10.70 -21.88 -5.77
N LEU A 20 11.33 -21.74 -6.93
CA LEU A 20 10.81 -20.97 -8.05
C LEU A 20 9.91 -21.82 -8.97
N ALA A 21 9.72 -23.11 -8.69
CA ALA A 21 8.92 -24.00 -9.53
C ALA A 21 7.50 -23.50 -9.82
N PRO A 22 6.74 -22.94 -8.86
CA PRO A 22 5.40 -22.41 -9.14
C PRO A 22 5.39 -21.24 -10.14
N LEU A 23 6.52 -20.54 -10.31
CA LEU A 23 6.64 -19.44 -11.26
C LEU A 23 6.80 -19.95 -12.72
N PHE A 24 7.32 -21.17 -12.90
CA PHE A 24 7.33 -21.81 -14.23
C PHE A 24 5.90 -22.12 -14.68
N ASP A 25 5.03 -22.57 -13.77
CA ASP A 25 3.63 -22.81 -14.09
C ASP A 25 2.92 -21.49 -14.46
N ALA A 26 3.20 -20.41 -13.74
CA ALA A 26 2.67 -19.09 -14.08
C ALA A 26 3.18 -18.61 -15.43
N ALA A 27 4.48 -18.74 -15.72
CA ALA A 27 5.06 -18.38 -17.02
C ALA A 27 4.48 -19.23 -18.17
N ALA A 28 4.23 -20.53 -17.96
CA ALA A 28 3.59 -21.40 -18.92
C ALA A 28 2.15 -20.93 -19.23
N ILE A 29 1.37 -20.55 -18.21
CA ILE A 29 0.01 -20.02 -18.38
C ILE A 29 0.01 -18.76 -19.26
N TYR A 30 0.94 -17.83 -19.03
CA TYR A 30 1.06 -16.64 -19.88
C TYR A 30 1.49 -16.98 -21.31
N SER A 31 2.41 -17.94 -21.48
CA SER A 31 2.85 -18.40 -22.79
C SER A 31 1.72 -19.11 -23.56
N GLU A 32 0.93 -19.96 -22.88
CA GLU A 32 -0.26 -20.59 -23.44
C GLU A 32 -1.34 -19.58 -23.85
N ALA A 33 -1.39 -18.43 -23.16
CA ALA A 33 -2.27 -17.31 -23.51
C ALA A 33 -1.72 -16.46 -24.70
N GLY A 34 -0.60 -16.86 -25.29
CA GLY A 34 -0.02 -16.24 -26.50
C GLY A 34 0.98 -15.11 -26.23
N TYR A 35 1.50 -15.00 -25.00
CA TYR A 35 2.54 -14.01 -24.67
C TYR A 35 3.94 -14.56 -24.88
N LEU A 36 4.82 -13.75 -25.47
CA LEU A 36 6.25 -13.96 -25.41
C LEU A 36 6.77 -13.51 -24.04
N VAL A 37 7.08 -14.47 -23.16
CA VAL A 37 7.45 -14.20 -21.76
C VAL A 37 8.95 -13.95 -21.64
N SER A 38 9.33 -12.77 -21.16
CA SER A 38 10.70 -12.40 -20.82
C SER A 38 10.87 -12.28 -19.32
N VAL A 39 11.67 -13.17 -18.72
CA VAL A 39 11.86 -13.19 -17.26
C VAL A 39 13.09 -12.36 -16.88
N ARG A 40 12.94 -11.48 -15.87
CA ARG A 40 14.02 -10.72 -15.24
C ARG A 40 13.99 -10.93 -13.74
N LYS A 41 15.13 -11.30 -13.17
CA LYS A 41 15.30 -11.51 -11.75
C LYS A 41 15.93 -10.28 -11.12
N THR A 42 15.36 -9.77 -10.02
CA THR A 42 15.98 -8.68 -9.26
C THR A 42 17.14 -9.18 -8.41
N THR A 43 18.18 -8.36 -8.28
CA THR A 43 19.41 -8.65 -7.54
C THR A 43 19.60 -7.71 -6.35
N HIS A 44 19.03 -6.50 -6.42
CA HIS A 44 19.12 -5.47 -5.39
C HIS A 44 17.79 -4.71 -5.25
N ARG A 45 17.70 -3.90 -4.19
CA ARG A 45 16.54 -3.02 -3.95
C ARG A 45 16.51 -1.92 -5.00
N GLY A 46 15.31 -1.59 -5.48
CA GLY A 46 15.09 -0.58 -6.54
C GLY A 46 15.17 -1.14 -7.95
N GLU A 47 15.73 -2.33 -8.16
CA GLU A 47 15.90 -2.87 -9.51
C GLU A 47 14.56 -3.18 -10.21
N ALA A 48 13.51 -3.49 -9.47
CA ALA A 48 12.19 -3.65 -10.08
C ALA A 48 11.67 -2.34 -10.67
N THR A 49 11.97 -1.19 -10.05
CA THR A 49 11.68 0.14 -10.61
C THR A 49 12.46 0.37 -11.92
N GLU A 50 13.76 0.11 -11.90
CA GLU A 50 14.63 0.31 -13.08
C GLU A 50 14.20 -0.56 -14.25
N LEU A 51 13.88 -1.83 -13.99
CA LEU A 51 13.42 -2.77 -15.03
C LEU A 51 12.05 -2.38 -15.58
N ALA A 52 11.11 -1.98 -14.72
CA ALA A 52 9.79 -1.58 -15.16
C ALA A 52 9.82 -0.28 -15.96
N GLU A 53 10.59 0.73 -15.53
CA GLU A 53 10.76 2.00 -16.23
C GLU A 53 11.46 1.82 -17.60
N SER A 54 12.59 1.10 -17.62
CA SER A 54 13.42 1.01 -18.83
C SER A 54 12.90 0.05 -19.88
N LEU A 55 12.30 -1.06 -19.46
CA LEU A 55 11.83 -2.11 -20.36
C LEU A 55 10.31 -2.08 -20.60
N GLY A 56 9.54 -1.60 -19.60
CA GLY A 56 8.07 -1.59 -19.65
C GLY A 56 7.47 -1.10 -20.96
N PRO A 57 7.95 0.01 -21.55
CA PRO A 57 7.41 0.52 -22.81
C PRO A 57 7.48 -0.45 -24.02
N GLU A 58 8.31 -1.48 -23.93
CA GLU A 58 8.45 -2.49 -24.99
C GLU A 58 7.53 -3.70 -24.82
N PHE A 59 6.74 -3.73 -23.72
CA PHE A 59 5.92 -4.86 -23.32
C PHE A 59 4.44 -4.45 -23.15
N ASP A 60 3.53 -5.35 -23.47
CA ASP A 60 2.09 -5.16 -23.24
C ASP A 60 1.71 -5.35 -21.78
N VAL A 61 2.46 -6.21 -21.08
CA VAL A 61 2.21 -6.56 -19.68
C VAL A 61 3.52 -6.63 -18.90
N VAL A 62 3.53 -6.05 -17.70
CA VAL A 62 4.56 -6.25 -16.69
C VAL A 62 3.98 -7.07 -15.55
N VAL A 63 4.47 -8.28 -15.35
CA VAL A 63 4.12 -9.14 -14.21
C VAL A 63 5.16 -8.94 -13.11
N CYS A 64 4.69 -8.62 -11.90
CA CYS A 64 5.53 -8.52 -10.71
C CYS A 64 5.32 -9.74 -9.82
N HIS A 65 6.40 -10.48 -9.51
CA HIS A 65 6.38 -11.48 -8.44
C HIS A 65 7.26 -11.02 -7.28
N GLY A 66 6.63 -10.85 -6.13
CA GLY A 66 7.31 -10.40 -4.91
C GLY A 66 6.33 -10.06 -3.79
N GLY A 67 6.82 -9.40 -2.75
CA GLY A 67 5.98 -8.80 -1.71
C GLY A 67 5.50 -7.40 -2.12
N ASP A 68 4.79 -6.74 -1.20
CA ASP A 68 4.25 -5.38 -1.39
C ASP A 68 5.33 -4.36 -1.80
N GLY A 69 6.54 -4.46 -1.23
CA GLY A 69 7.68 -3.60 -1.63
C GLY A 69 8.13 -3.81 -3.07
N THR A 70 8.12 -5.06 -3.59
CA THR A 70 8.46 -5.32 -5.00
C THR A 70 7.36 -4.80 -5.92
N LEU A 71 6.10 -4.90 -5.50
CA LEU A 71 4.97 -4.30 -6.23
C LEU A 71 5.11 -2.77 -6.26
N ASN A 72 5.38 -2.14 -5.11
CA ASN A 72 5.60 -0.69 -5.02
C ASN A 72 6.73 -0.24 -5.96
N GLU A 73 7.87 -0.93 -5.95
CA GLU A 73 8.97 -0.65 -6.88
C GLU A 73 8.52 -0.77 -8.35
N THR A 74 7.82 -1.85 -8.70
CA THR A 74 7.34 -2.08 -10.08
C THR A 74 6.37 -0.98 -10.52
N VAL A 75 5.41 -0.62 -9.68
CA VAL A 75 4.45 0.45 -9.96
C VAL A 75 5.16 1.79 -10.09
N ASN A 76 6.09 2.13 -9.18
CA ASN A 76 6.86 3.37 -9.32
C ASN A 76 7.65 3.44 -10.64
N GLY A 77 8.15 2.32 -11.15
CA GLY A 77 8.77 2.26 -12.48
C GLY A 77 7.76 2.50 -13.61
N VAL A 78 6.61 1.84 -13.56
CA VAL A 78 5.54 2.02 -14.55
C VAL A 78 5.00 3.45 -14.53
N MET A 79 4.84 4.06 -13.37
CA MET A 79 4.33 5.43 -13.24
C MET A 79 5.26 6.50 -13.83
N ARG A 80 6.55 6.21 -13.99
CA ARG A 80 7.51 7.09 -14.69
C ARG A 80 7.40 7.03 -16.22
N ILE A 81 6.73 6.00 -16.75
CA ILE A 81 6.45 5.88 -18.16
C ILE A 81 5.30 6.84 -18.53
N PRO A 82 5.38 7.59 -19.65
CA PRO A 82 4.25 8.36 -20.15
C PRO A 82 3.00 7.49 -20.27
N ARG A 83 1.85 8.02 -19.86
CA ARG A 83 0.61 7.24 -19.67
C ARG A 83 0.22 6.39 -20.89
N GLU A 84 0.40 6.93 -22.08
CA GLU A 84 0.08 6.28 -23.35
C GLU A 84 0.96 5.06 -23.67
N TYR A 85 2.10 4.90 -23.00
CA TYR A 85 3.04 3.78 -23.18
C TYR A 85 3.12 2.86 -21.97
N ARG A 86 2.27 3.09 -20.93
CA ARG A 86 2.26 2.24 -19.73
C ARG A 86 1.74 0.84 -20.07
N PRO A 87 2.49 -0.22 -19.72
CA PRO A 87 2.00 -1.59 -19.85
C PRO A 87 0.89 -1.87 -18.82
N LEU A 88 0.09 -2.88 -19.09
CA LEU A 88 -0.76 -3.47 -18.04
C LEU A 88 0.13 -4.08 -16.96
N VAL A 89 -0.31 -4.02 -15.70
CA VAL A 89 0.41 -4.63 -14.58
C VAL A 89 -0.34 -5.84 -14.07
N SER A 90 0.38 -6.90 -13.74
CA SER A 90 -0.17 -8.07 -13.04
C SER A 90 0.69 -8.39 -11.81
N TYR A 91 0.06 -8.86 -10.73
CA TYR A 91 0.73 -9.13 -9.48
C TYR A 91 0.59 -10.58 -9.05
N LEU A 92 1.71 -11.25 -8.84
CA LEU A 92 1.81 -12.59 -8.26
C LEU A 92 2.40 -12.45 -6.85
N PRO A 93 1.57 -12.48 -5.79
CA PRO A 93 2.01 -12.22 -4.42
C PRO A 93 2.98 -13.30 -3.95
N GLY A 94 4.18 -12.90 -3.53
CA GLY A 94 5.22 -13.80 -3.01
C GLY A 94 5.77 -13.37 -1.67
N GLY A 95 5.28 -12.28 -1.09
CA GLY A 95 5.71 -11.75 0.20
C GLY A 95 5.10 -12.44 1.40
N SER A 96 5.39 -11.91 2.59
CA SER A 96 4.88 -12.45 3.85
C SER A 96 3.48 -11.92 4.19
N THR A 97 3.17 -10.67 3.86
CA THR A 97 1.93 -9.99 4.22
C THR A 97 1.00 -9.89 3.01
N ASN A 98 1.46 -9.29 1.91
CA ASN A 98 0.72 -9.12 0.66
C ASN A 98 -0.65 -8.43 0.90
N ASP A 99 -0.63 -7.30 1.61
CA ASP A 99 -1.84 -6.57 2.00
C ASP A 99 -2.65 -6.10 0.78
N PHE A 100 -1.96 -5.62 -0.23
CA PHE A 100 -2.61 -5.20 -1.48
C PHE A 100 -3.32 -6.36 -2.18
N ALA A 101 -2.65 -7.52 -2.27
CA ALA A 101 -3.26 -8.71 -2.85
C ALA A 101 -4.49 -9.19 -2.07
N ALA A 102 -4.43 -9.11 -0.74
CA ALA A 102 -5.56 -9.45 0.12
C ALA A 102 -6.77 -8.52 -0.10
N SER A 103 -6.54 -7.23 -0.31
CA SER A 103 -7.60 -6.24 -0.57
C SER A 103 -8.30 -6.47 -1.91
N LEU A 104 -7.58 -6.95 -2.91
CA LEU A 104 -8.10 -7.26 -4.25
C LEU A 104 -8.46 -8.74 -4.45
N ASN A 105 -8.38 -9.57 -3.39
CA ASN A 105 -8.63 -11.01 -3.44
C ASN A 105 -7.73 -11.76 -4.45
N ILE A 106 -6.50 -11.29 -4.69
CA ILE A 106 -5.53 -11.96 -5.55
C ILE A 106 -5.00 -13.20 -4.81
N SER A 107 -4.99 -14.34 -5.49
CA SER A 107 -4.52 -15.60 -4.93
C SER A 107 -3.01 -15.56 -4.63
N SER A 108 -2.61 -16.09 -3.47
CA SER A 108 -1.18 -16.30 -3.15
C SER A 108 -0.54 -17.48 -3.93
N ASP A 109 -1.34 -18.27 -4.62
CA ASP A 109 -0.85 -19.29 -5.55
C ASP A 109 -0.55 -18.64 -6.90
N PRO A 110 0.72 -18.62 -7.38
CA PRO A 110 1.11 -17.92 -8.60
C PRO A 110 0.35 -18.42 -9.85
N ALA A 111 0.10 -19.72 -9.95
CA ALA A 111 -0.61 -20.28 -11.10
C ALA A 111 -2.09 -19.88 -11.11
N LYS A 112 -2.72 -19.79 -9.92
CA LYS A 112 -4.11 -19.31 -9.81
C LYS A 112 -4.19 -17.81 -10.11
N ALA A 113 -3.27 -17.02 -9.57
CA ALA A 113 -3.21 -15.58 -9.85
C ALA A 113 -3.01 -15.30 -11.36
N ALA A 114 -2.07 -16.02 -12.01
CA ALA A 114 -1.85 -15.91 -13.45
C ALA A 114 -3.10 -16.29 -14.26
N ARG A 115 -3.81 -17.37 -13.88
CA ARG A 115 -5.06 -17.76 -14.56
C ARG A 115 -6.16 -16.72 -14.38
N SER A 116 -6.30 -16.12 -13.20
CA SER A 116 -7.26 -15.03 -12.97
C SER A 116 -6.94 -13.84 -13.85
N ALA A 117 -5.69 -13.40 -13.86
CA ALA A 117 -5.22 -12.28 -14.68
C ALA A 117 -5.51 -12.47 -16.18
N MET A 118 -5.45 -13.73 -16.67
CA MET A 118 -5.76 -14.02 -18.09
C MET A 118 -7.25 -14.09 -18.41
N ARG A 119 -8.11 -14.24 -17.41
CA ARG A 119 -9.56 -14.43 -17.59
C ARG A 119 -10.37 -13.19 -17.34
N LEU A 120 -9.92 -12.35 -16.43
CA LEU A 120 -10.64 -11.17 -16.00
C LEU A 120 -10.31 -9.97 -16.89
N GLN A 121 -11.21 -9.01 -16.93
CA GLN A 121 -10.95 -7.75 -17.64
C GLN A 121 -9.96 -6.92 -16.81
N PRO A 122 -9.03 -6.21 -17.47
CA PRO A 122 -8.17 -5.25 -16.79
C PRO A 122 -9.01 -4.22 -16.05
N ARG A 123 -8.53 -3.82 -14.88
CA ARG A 123 -9.16 -2.81 -14.02
C ARG A 123 -8.25 -1.63 -13.84
N GLU A 124 -8.79 -0.43 -13.98
CA GLU A 124 -8.10 0.81 -13.64
C GLU A 124 -8.09 1.01 -12.12
N LEU A 125 -7.00 1.52 -11.59
CA LEU A 125 -6.81 1.80 -10.19
C LEU A 125 -6.19 3.19 -10.02
N ASP A 126 -6.61 3.88 -8.99
CA ASP A 126 -6.01 5.12 -8.58
C ASP A 126 -4.67 4.88 -7.89
N VAL A 127 -3.72 5.77 -8.12
CA VAL A 127 -2.37 5.70 -7.53
C VAL A 127 -2.11 6.96 -6.72
N GLY A 128 -1.70 6.76 -5.47
CA GLY A 128 -1.34 7.87 -4.59
C GLY A 128 0.02 8.45 -4.94
N LYS A 129 0.11 9.78 -4.91
CA LYS A 129 1.37 10.54 -5.00
C LYS A 129 1.72 11.08 -3.62
N PHE A 130 2.92 10.82 -3.15
CA PHE A 130 3.48 11.33 -1.91
C PHE A 130 4.79 12.06 -2.24
N GLY A 131 4.71 13.37 -2.45
CA GLY A 131 5.80 14.12 -3.06
C GLY A 131 6.19 13.53 -4.42
N GLU A 132 7.44 13.10 -4.54
CA GLU A 132 7.98 12.50 -5.78
C GLU A 132 7.77 10.98 -5.89
N ARG A 133 7.21 10.34 -4.87
CA ARG A 133 7.00 8.90 -4.82
C ARG A 133 5.53 8.54 -4.97
N ASN A 134 5.29 7.32 -5.43
CA ASN A 134 3.94 6.78 -5.52
C ASN A 134 3.72 5.69 -4.47
N PHE A 135 2.48 5.56 -4.02
CA PHE A 135 2.01 4.41 -3.25
C PHE A 135 0.74 3.84 -3.89
N VAL A 136 0.56 2.53 -3.73
CA VAL A 136 -0.52 1.79 -4.38
C VAL A 136 -1.71 1.62 -3.45
N TYR A 137 -1.44 1.42 -2.16
CA TYR A 137 -2.51 1.12 -1.21
C TYR A 137 -2.45 1.88 0.10
N VAL A 138 -1.28 2.31 0.59
CA VAL A 138 -1.22 3.06 1.85
C VAL A 138 0.04 3.92 1.99
N ALA A 139 -0.16 5.16 2.40
CA ALA A 139 0.88 6.01 3.00
C ALA A 139 0.52 6.23 4.47
N SER A 140 1.46 6.03 5.41
CA SER A 140 1.19 6.22 6.83
C SER A 140 2.38 6.76 7.60
N PHE A 141 2.09 7.46 8.72
CA PHE A 141 3.07 7.97 9.66
C PHE A 141 2.68 7.61 11.10
N GLY A 142 3.62 7.72 12.02
CA GLY A 142 3.35 7.65 13.46
C GLY A 142 3.82 6.38 14.16
N ALA A 143 3.15 5.99 15.21
CA ALA A 143 3.59 5.02 16.22
C ALA A 143 4.04 3.65 15.68
N PHE A 144 3.65 3.28 14.47
CA PHE A 144 3.93 1.95 13.89
C PHE A 144 4.98 1.96 12.79
N THR A 145 5.38 3.12 12.31
CA THR A 145 6.32 3.22 11.18
C THR A 145 7.75 2.80 11.52
N LYS A 146 8.20 3.00 12.77
CA LYS A 146 9.54 2.58 13.22
C LYS A 146 9.61 1.10 13.62
N THR A 147 8.51 0.47 14.01
CA THR A 147 8.48 -0.90 14.54
C THR A 147 8.36 -1.97 13.48
N THR A 148 7.90 -1.65 12.28
CA THR A 148 7.74 -2.60 11.17
C THR A 148 9.08 -3.26 10.76
N TYR A 149 10.22 -2.63 11.05
CA TYR A 149 11.54 -3.15 10.69
C TYR A 149 12.24 -3.97 11.78
N THR A 150 11.76 -3.93 13.03
CA THR A 150 12.46 -4.54 14.18
C THR A 150 11.65 -5.56 14.97
N VAL A 151 10.39 -5.80 14.63
CA VAL A 151 9.51 -6.65 15.43
C VAL A 151 9.24 -7.99 14.75
N PRO A 152 9.36 -9.13 15.50
CA PRO A 152 9.07 -10.47 14.97
C PRO A 152 7.62 -10.63 14.53
N GLN A 153 7.38 -11.56 13.58
CA GLN A 153 6.12 -11.90 12.92
C GLN A 153 4.91 -12.26 13.82
N ASP A 154 5.06 -12.22 15.15
CA ASP A 154 4.00 -12.63 16.09
C ASP A 154 3.00 -11.52 16.41
N ILE A 155 3.15 -10.32 15.84
CA ILE A 155 2.24 -9.20 16.07
C ILE A 155 1.08 -9.21 15.05
N LYS A 156 0.38 -10.33 14.95
CA LYS A 156 -0.91 -10.40 14.23
C LYS A 156 -2.06 -9.65 14.93
N ASN A 157 -1.77 -9.00 16.07
CA ASN A 157 -2.74 -8.24 16.86
C ASN A 157 -2.19 -6.88 17.29
N VAL A 158 -1.57 -6.13 16.37
CA VAL A 158 -0.99 -4.82 16.73
C VAL A 158 -2.05 -3.86 17.30
N PHE A 159 -3.30 -3.92 16.81
CA PHE A 159 -4.40 -3.16 17.43
C PHE A 159 -4.86 -3.74 18.76
N GLY A 160 -4.88 -5.06 18.92
CA GLY A 160 -5.05 -5.67 20.24
C GLY A 160 -3.96 -5.21 21.19
N HIS A 161 -2.71 -5.12 20.70
CA HIS A 161 -1.60 -4.55 21.48
C HIS A 161 -1.70 -3.04 21.68
N PHE A 162 -2.20 -2.28 20.71
CA PHE A 162 -2.42 -0.84 20.86
C PHE A 162 -3.56 -0.55 21.83
N ALA A 163 -4.69 -1.24 21.69
CA ALA A 163 -5.77 -1.18 22.67
C ALA A 163 -5.32 -1.70 24.05
N TYR A 164 -4.50 -2.74 24.10
CA TYR A 164 -3.92 -3.28 25.33
C TYR A 164 -2.83 -2.37 25.91
N MET A 165 -2.01 -1.73 25.09
CA MET A 165 -1.10 -0.67 25.53
C MET A 165 -1.88 0.53 26.06
N LEU A 166 -2.94 0.95 25.40
CA LEU A 166 -3.79 2.05 25.85
C LEU A 166 -4.52 1.71 27.16
N ASP A 167 -4.98 0.48 27.35
CA ASP A 167 -5.62 -0.01 28.58
C ASP A 167 -4.61 -0.21 29.74
N GLY A 168 -3.36 -0.55 29.40
CA GLY A 168 -2.25 -0.73 30.35
C GLY A 168 -1.40 0.51 30.60
N VAL A 169 -1.53 1.57 29.81
CA VAL A 169 -0.66 2.76 29.87
C VAL A 169 -1.11 3.69 30.98
N LYS A 170 -0.52 3.49 32.15
CA LYS A 170 -0.40 4.56 33.17
C LYS A 170 0.58 5.67 32.71
N ASN A 171 1.27 5.52 31.57
CA ASN A 171 2.28 6.42 31.05
C ASN A 171 2.04 6.68 29.55
N LEU A 172 1.20 7.65 29.22
CA LEU A 172 1.06 8.24 27.88
C LEU A 172 2.39 8.82 27.35
N ASP A 173 3.37 9.04 28.24
CA ASP A 173 4.70 9.57 27.95
C ASP A 173 5.56 8.67 27.05
N THR A 174 5.15 7.42 26.82
CA THR A 174 5.84 6.50 25.89
C THR A 174 5.37 6.62 24.44
N LEU A 175 4.24 7.29 24.22
CA LEU A 175 3.73 7.58 22.88
C LEU A 175 4.35 8.89 22.42
N CYS A 176 5.08 8.85 21.31
CA CYS A 176 5.63 10.05 20.67
C CYS A 176 4.58 10.61 19.70
N PRO A 177 3.78 11.60 20.12
CA PRO A 177 2.84 12.23 19.20
C PRO A 177 3.59 13.11 18.21
N TYR A 178 3.01 13.26 17.02
CA TYR A 178 3.50 14.17 15.99
C TYR A 178 2.60 15.40 15.92
N ARG A 179 3.19 16.58 16.07
CA ARG A 179 2.48 17.85 15.88
C ARG A 179 2.42 18.14 14.39
N MET A 180 1.22 18.21 13.83
CA MET A 180 1.01 18.39 12.41
C MET A 180 -0.18 19.31 12.15
N LYS A 181 -0.09 20.05 11.05
CA LYS A 181 -1.22 20.69 10.42
C LYS A 181 -1.52 19.95 9.11
N ILE A 182 -2.66 19.30 9.05
CA ILE A 182 -3.10 18.53 7.89
C ILE A 182 -4.25 19.30 7.26
N THR A 183 -4.12 19.62 5.97
CA THR A 183 -5.19 20.22 5.18
C THR A 183 -5.66 19.18 4.18
N ALA A 184 -6.92 18.77 4.28
CA ALA A 184 -7.54 17.75 3.44
C ALA A 184 -8.73 18.38 2.71
N ASP A 185 -8.63 18.54 1.40
CA ASP A 185 -9.65 19.18 0.55
C ASP A 185 -10.19 20.51 1.10
N GLY A 186 -9.31 21.29 1.76
CA GLY A 186 -9.63 22.57 2.37
C GLY A 186 -10.08 22.50 3.83
N GLU A 187 -10.39 21.32 4.40
CA GLU A 187 -10.61 21.15 5.82
C GLU A 187 -9.26 21.07 6.55
N VAL A 188 -9.11 21.82 7.65
CA VAL A 188 -7.84 21.93 8.37
C VAL A 188 -7.92 21.20 9.71
N PHE A 189 -6.99 20.27 9.93
CA PHE A 189 -6.82 19.52 11.15
C PHE A 189 -5.45 19.89 11.76
N ASP A 190 -5.44 20.79 12.74
CA ASP A 190 -4.22 21.22 13.42
C ASP A 190 -4.16 20.60 14.81
N GLY A 191 -3.27 19.66 15.03
CA GLY A 191 -3.24 18.87 16.25
C GLY A 191 -2.00 18.01 16.46
N GLU A 192 -2.09 17.18 17.49
CA GLU A 192 -1.11 16.14 17.80
C GLU A 192 -1.74 14.78 17.52
N TYR A 193 -1.04 13.97 16.75
CA TYR A 193 -1.51 12.67 16.25
C TYR A 193 -0.57 11.55 16.67
N LEU A 194 -1.14 10.43 17.07
CA LEU A 194 -0.40 9.19 17.33
C LEU A 194 -0.12 8.41 16.06
N PHE A 195 -1.04 8.51 15.10
CA PHE A 195 -0.98 7.80 13.83
C PHE A 195 -1.81 8.54 12.77
N GLY A 196 -1.41 8.42 11.53
CA GLY A 196 -2.20 8.83 10.38
C GLY A 196 -1.92 7.95 9.19
N ALA A 197 -2.94 7.72 8.37
CA ALA A 197 -2.84 6.98 7.13
C ALA A 197 -3.76 7.58 6.06
N ILE A 198 -3.27 7.50 4.83
CA ILE A 198 -4.05 7.74 3.62
C ILE A 198 -3.99 6.45 2.83
N SER A 199 -5.13 5.88 2.50
CA SER A 199 -5.18 4.56 1.87
C SER A 199 -6.17 4.50 0.72
N ASN A 200 -5.85 3.63 -0.24
CA ASN A 200 -6.74 3.13 -1.27
C ASN A 200 -6.85 1.61 -1.09
N SER A 201 -7.35 1.18 0.07
CA SER A 201 -7.32 -0.24 0.45
C SER A 201 -8.30 -0.55 1.57
N THR A 202 -8.91 -1.71 1.50
CA THR A 202 -9.70 -2.24 2.62
C THR A 202 -8.86 -2.66 3.82
N SER A 203 -7.51 -2.60 3.71
CA SER A 203 -6.58 -2.89 4.79
C SER A 203 -5.59 -1.75 4.97
N ILE A 204 -5.65 -1.04 6.08
CA ILE A 204 -4.70 0.02 6.42
C ILE A 204 -3.55 -0.59 7.21
N ALA A 205 -2.38 -0.65 6.59
CA ALA A 205 -1.11 -1.13 7.17
C ALA A 205 -1.20 -2.52 7.83
N GLY A 206 -2.10 -3.40 7.36
CA GLY A 206 -2.38 -4.70 7.98
C GLY A 206 -3.05 -4.62 9.36
N LEU A 207 -3.36 -3.42 9.82
CA LEU A 207 -3.84 -3.15 11.17
C LEU A 207 -5.35 -2.95 11.23
N MET A 208 -5.89 -2.10 10.37
CA MET A 208 -7.32 -1.79 10.31
C MET A 208 -7.93 -2.36 9.05
N LYS A 209 -9.15 -2.89 9.18
CA LYS A 209 -9.93 -3.36 8.04
C LYS A 209 -11.13 -2.46 7.86
N LEU A 210 -11.16 -1.75 6.76
CA LEU A 210 -12.32 -1.00 6.31
C LEU A 210 -13.34 -1.94 5.67
N SER A 211 -14.61 -1.55 5.70
CA SER A 211 -15.64 -2.25 4.95
C SER A 211 -15.38 -2.13 3.45
N PRO A 212 -15.55 -3.19 2.65
CA PRO A 212 -15.47 -3.08 1.19
C PRO A 212 -16.45 -2.07 0.58
N GLU A 213 -17.49 -1.70 1.31
CA GLU A 213 -18.46 -0.68 0.90
C GLU A 213 -17.93 0.75 1.09
N THR A 214 -16.86 0.90 1.88
CA THR A 214 -16.27 2.20 2.22
C THR A 214 -15.15 2.59 1.26
N VAL A 215 -14.55 1.62 0.56
CA VAL A 215 -13.35 1.79 -0.28
C VAL A 215 -13.69 1.48 -1.72
N SER A 216 -13.40 2.42 -2.61
CA SER A 216 -13.35 2.19 -4.06
C SER A 216 -11.93 2.43 -4.55
N PHE A 217 -11.44 1.60 -5.46
CA PHE A 217 -10.05 1.70 -5.95
C PHE A 217 -9.90 2.63 -7.17
N ASP A 218 -11.01 3.18 -7.67
CA ASP A 218 -11.13 3.85 -8.97
C ASP A 218 -12.10 5.05 -8.96
N ASP A 219 -12.38 5.64 -7.78
CA ASP A 219 -13.32 6.76 -7.63
C ASP A 219 -12.65 8.15 -7.48
N GLY A 220 -11.32 8.18 -7.53
CA GLY A 220 -10.52 9.39 -7.37
C GLY A 220 -10.49 9.91 -5.94
N GLU A 221 -10.78 9.08 -4.95
CA GLU A 221 -10.76 9.42 -3.53
C GLU A 221 -9.95 8.40 -2.72
N PHE A 222 -9.34 8.84 -1.63
CA PHE A 222 -8.64 7.99 -0.67
C PHE A 222 -9.22 8.17 0.72
N GLU A 223 -9.08 7.17 1.57
CA GLU A 223 -9.45 7.21 2.97
C GLU A 223 -8.33 7.83 3.80
N LEU A 224 -8.58 9.03 4.34
CA LEU A 224 -7.76 9.65 5.36
C LEU A 224 -8.24 9.19 6.73
N LEU A 225 -7.35 8.60 7.51
CA LEU A 225 -7.59 8.26 8.91
C LEU A 225 -6.53 8.91 9.78
N LEU A 226 -6.97 9.69 10.80
CA LEU A 226 -6.09 10.28 11.79
C LEU A 226 -6.50 9.81 13.18
N VAL A 227 -5.51 9.47 13.99
CA VAL A 227 -5.67 9.09 15.41
C VAL A 227 -5.10 10.23 16.26
N PRO A 228 -5.94 11.16 16.73
CA PRO A 228 -5.48 12.25 17.59
C PRO A 228 -5.07 11.72 18.97
N VAL A 229 -4.23 12.49 19.66
CA VAL A 229 -3.85 12.18 21.05
C VAL A 229 -5.06 12.33 21.96
N PRO A 230 -5.53 11.29 22.64
CA PRO A 230 -6.67 11.40 23.55
C PRO A 230 -6.24 12.12 24.83
N ARG A 231 -6.76 13.33 25.06
CA ARG A 231 -6.38 14.18 26.19
C ARG A 231 -7.27 14.02 27.42
N THR A 232 -8.35 13.26 27.30
CA THR A 232 -9.29 13.00 28.39
C THR A 232 -9.59 11.51 28.52
N PRO A 233 -10.00 11.01 29.70
CA PRO A 233 -10.44 9.61 29.85
C PRO A 233 -11.58 9.24 28.89
N ALA A 234 -12.50 10.18 28.64
CA ALA A 234 -13.60 9.97 27.69
C ALA A 234 -13.13 9.83 26.26
N ALA A 235 -12.18 10.66 25.81
CA ALA A 235 -11.57 10.55 24.49
C ALA A 235 -10.79 9.24 24.34
N MET A 236 -10.08 8.81 25.37
CA MET A 236 -9.40 7.52 25.41
C MET A 236 -10.39 6.36 25.26
N GLN A 237 -11.48 6.41 26.02
CA GLN A 237 -12.54 5.38 25.94
C GLN A 237 -13.17 5.34 24.53
N ALA A 238 -13.46 6.51 23.93
CA ALA A 238 -14.01 6.60 22.59
C ALA A 238 -13.06 5.97 21.55
N LEU A 239 -11.77 6.29 21.63
CA LEU A 239 -10.74 5.71 20.75
C LEU A 239 -10.68 4.18 20.90
N ILE A 240 -10.62 3.67 22.13
CA ILE A 240 -10.56 2.22 22.40
C ILE A 240 -11.81 1.54 21.83
N LEU A 241 -12.99 2.08 22.05
CA LEU A 241 -14.25 1.52 21.53
C LEU A 241 -14.30 1.54 20.01
N ALA A 242 -13.84 2.61 19.37
CA ALA A 242 -13.75 2.71 17.92
C ALA A 242 -12.86 1.60 17.33
N LEU A 243 -11.70 1.37 17.94
CA LEU A 243 -10.76 0.35 17.52
C LEU A 243 -11.29 -1.08 17.71
N ILE A 244 -11.91 -1.35 18.88
CA ILE A 244 -12.48 -2.68 19.19
C ILE A 244 -13.66 -2.99 18.28
N ASN A 245 -14.56 -2.02 18.08
CA ASN A 245 -15.77 -2.19 17.29
C ASN A 245 -15.50 -2.05 15.77
N LYS A 246 -14.29 -1.64 15.39
CA LYS A 246 -13.92 -1.33 13.98
C LYS A 246 -14.84 -0.24 13.38
N ASP A 247 -15.31 0.67 14.21
CA ASP A 247 -16.14 1.80 13.78
C ASP A 247 -15.26 3.04 13.61
N TYR A 248 -14.52 3.06 12.50
CA TYR A 248 -13.56 4.12 12.21
C TYR A 248 -14.24 5.38 11.64
N CYS A 249 -15.36 5.18 10.95
CA CYS A 249 -16.04 6.26 10.22
C CYS A 249 -16.92 7.15 11.09
N ASN A 250 -17.50 6.62 12.18
CA ASN A 250 -18.51 7.30 12.97
C ASN A 250 -18.06 7.58 14.42
N SER A 251 -16.79 7.38 14.73
CA SER A 251 -16.29 7.54 16.10
C SER A 251 -15.73 8.94 16.35
N ASP A 252 -16.15 9.56 17.45
CA ASP A 252 -15.57 10.82 17.93
C ASP A 252 -14.09 10.72 18.34
N GLY A 253 -13.55 9.50 18.48
CA GLY A 253 -12.15 9.25 18.82
C GLY A 253 -11.19 9.27 17.65
N LEU A 254 -11.69 9.33 16.42
CA LEU A 254 -10.94 9.26 15.17
C LEU A 254 -11.41 10.35 14.20
N ILE A 255 -10.54 10.72 13.27
CA ILE A 255 -10.91 11.54 12.12
C ILE A 255 -10.84 10.65 10.90
N PHE A 256 -11.97 10.48 10.21
CA PHE A 256 -12.07 9.73 8.96
C PHE A 256 -12.69 10.61 7.88
N ARG A 257 -12.05 10.67 6.70
CA ARG A 257 -12.52 11.45 5.55
C ARG A 257 -12.18 10.73 4.26
N HIS A 258 -13.03 10.86 3.25
CA HIS A 258 -12.66 10.64 1.87
C HIS A 258 -12.02 11.91 1.35
N VAL A 259 -10.87 11.81 0.67
CA VAL A 259 -10.04 12.95 0.30
C VAL A 259 -9.40 12.74 -1.08
N ARG A 260 -9.20 13.86 -1.79
CA ARG A 260 -8.51 13.88 -3.09
C ARG A 260 -7.11 14.49 -2.99
N HIS A 261 -6.98 15.47 -2.11
CA HIS A 261 -5.71 16.16 -1.90
C HIS A 261 -5.48 16.43 -0.42
N VAL A 262 -4.28 16.09 0.03
CA VAL A 262 -3.86 16.34 1.42
C VAL A 262 -2.49 17.01 1.44
N THR A 263 -2.37 18.06 2.24
CA THR A 263 -1.10 18.68 2.57
C THR A 263 -0.81 18.45 4.05
N ALA A 264 0.36 17.91 4.37
CA ALA A 264 0.83 17.73 5.73
C ALA A 264 2.02 18.65 6.01
N GLU A 265 1.86 19.55 6.98
CA GLU A 265 2.88 20.50 7.43
C GLU A 265 3.35 20.11 8.83
N THR A 266 4.66 20.05 9.04
CA THR A 266 5.28 19.67 10.33
C THR A 266 6.50 20.54 10.61
N ALA A 267 6.92 20.59 11.88
CA ALA A 267 8.15 21.30 12.25
C ALA A 267 9.43 20.49 11.94
N GLU A 268 9.33 19.17 11.88
CA GLU A 268 10.42 18.21 11.68
C GLU A 268 10.01 17.16 10.66
N ASP A 269 10.99 16.48 10.05
CA ASP A 269 10.73 15.34 9.18
C ASP A 269 10.02 14.23 9.97
N ILE A 270 8.86 13.79 9.48
CA ILE A 270 8.11 12.69 10.10
C ILE A 270 8.32 11.43 9.28
N PRO A 271 9.04 10.44 9.84
CA PRO A 271 9.21 9.17 9.17
C PRO A 271 7.88 8.53 8.80
N SER A 272 7.74 8.19 7.55
CA SER A 272 6.53 7.64 6.95
C SER A 272 6.80 6.27 6.34
N THR A 273 5.76 5.56 5.97
CA THR A 273 5.85 4.34 5.16
C THR A 273 4.92 4.45 3.97
N LEU A 274 5.40 4.05 2.81
CA LEU A 274 4.64 3.95 1.57
C LEU A 274 4.60 2.48 1.16
N ASP A 275 3.43 1.87 1.21
CA ASP A 275 3.24 0.43 0.96
C ASP A 275 4.18 -0.46 1.80
N GLY A 276 4.44 -0.05 3.05
CA GLY A 276 5.37 -0.71 3.95
C GLY A 276 6.85 -0.35 3.76
N GLU A 277 7.20 0.44 2.73
CA GLU A 277 8.57 0.90 2.49
C GLU A 277 8.84 2.24 3.20
N TYR A 278 10.00 2.33 3.85
CA TYR A 278 10.40 3.53 4.61
C TYR A 278 10.54 4.76 3.72
N ASP A 279 10.02 5.88 4.21
CA ASP A 279 10.24 7.23 3.68
C ASP A 279 10.69 8.14 4.83
N PRO A 280 11.75 8.96 4.65
CA PRO A 280 12.23 9.86 5.70
C PRO A 280 11.21 10.94 6.06
N GLY A 281 10.25 11.22 5.19
CA GLY A 281 9.34 12.34 5.29
C GLY A 281 9.99 13.67 4.91
N ALA A 282 9.23 14.74 5.05
CA ALA A 282 9.65 16.12 4.87
C ALA A 282 8.79 17.05 5.74
N PRO A 283 9.23 18.30 6.02
CA PRO A 283 8.43 19.27 6.78
C PRO A 283 7.12 19.66 6.08
N LEU A 284 7.10 19.55 4.77
CA LEU A 284 5.91 19.73 3.93
C LEU A 284 5.81 18.57 2.95
N VAL A 285 4.68 17.87 2.99
CA VAL A 285 4.37 16.79 2.07
C VAL A 285 3.02 17.07 1.42
N GLU A 286 3.00 17.03 0.10
CA GLU A 286 1.78 17.05 -0.69
C GLU A 286 1.43 15.61 -1.10
N ILE A 287 0.17 15.24 -0.87
CA ILE A 287 -0.35 13.93 -1.22
C ILE A 287 -1.56 14.15 -2.13
N GLY A 288 -1.49 13.55 -3.30
CA GLY A 288 -2.53 13.63 -4.31
C GLY A 288 -2.83 12.27 -4.93
N ILE A 289 -3.73 12.27 -5.90
CA ILE A 289 -4.17 11.07 -6.61
C ILE A 289 -3.87 11.24 -8.10
N GLU A 290 -3.33 10.19 -8.71
CA GLU A 290 -3.39 10.01 -10.15
C GLU A 290 -4.54 9.07 -10.46
N GLU A 291 -5.69 9.65 -10.81
CA GLU A 291 -6.91 8.92 -11.14
C GLU A 291 -6.66 7.95 -12.29
N ASN A 292 -7.07 6.69 -12.10
CA ASN A 292 -6.87 5.62 -13.09
C ASN A 292 -5.41 5.54 -13.58
N GLY A 293 -4.46 5.80 -12.67
CA GLY A 293 -3.03 5.88 -12.99
C GLY A 293 -2.41 4.55 -13.37
N LEU A 294 -3.01 3.44 -12.95
CA LEU A 294 -2.52 2.09 -13.14
C LEU A 294 -3.62 1.19 -13.67
N THR A 295 -3.35 0.44 -14.74
CA THR A 295 -4.28 -0.59 -15.22
C THR A 295 -3.74 -1.98 -14.85
N MET A 296 -4.51 -2.74 -14.06
CA MET A 296 -4.10 -4.05 -13.58
C MET A 296 -4.94 -5.19 -14.14
N MET A 297 -4.27 -6.30 -14.43
CA MET A 297 -4.85 -7.61 -14.71
C MET A 297 -4.97 -8.36 -13.38
N LEU A 298 -6.18 -8.47 -12.85
CA LEU A 298 -6.46 -8.97 -11.48
C LEU A 298 -7.06 -10.38 -11.50
#